data_afd06d2d3b665a0ec8979ce2e3785142
#
_entry.id   afd06d2d3b665a0ec8979ce2e3785142
#
_cell.length_a   1.000
_cell.length_b   1.000
_cell.length_c   1.000
_cell.angle_alpha   90.00
_cell.angle_beta   90.00
_cell.angle_gamma   90.00
#
_symmetry.space_group_name_H-M   'P 1'
#
loop_
_entity.id
_entity.type
_entity.pdbx_description
1 polymer ?
#
loop_
_entity_poly.entity_id
_entity_poly.type
_entity_poly.pdbx_seq_one_letter_code
_entity_poly.pdbx_strand_id
1 'polypeptide(L)'
;GAFARETGRMLRREFGVGEVVVENGGDINADVHRPLDVALFAGESPLSERVGLHIPGGAFPLGICTSSGTVGPSLSFGRADAVMIVCRDVLLADSYATAWANRVRTEEDTGSVVERACRVPEILGAMAVKGERLAVGGTFELRLFGEARDF
;
A
#
# COMPACT_ATOMS: atom_id res chain seq x y z
N GLY A 1 -8.48 6.60 -4.06
CA GLY A 1 -7.58 7.62 -3.53
C GLY A 1 -8.22 8.97 -3.31
N ALA A 2 -9.10 9.45 -4.23
CA ALA A 2 -9.69 10.78 -4.12
C ALA A 2 -10.53 10.98 -2.85
N PHE A 3 -11.33 10.00 -2.49
CA PHE A 3 -12.16 10.04 -1.29
C PHE A 3 -11.30 10.19 -0.02
N ALA A 4 -10.27 9.37 0.13
CA ALA A 4 -9.40 9.42 1.30
C ALA A 4 -8.68 10.77 1.42
N ARG A 5 -8.22 11.32 0.30
CA ARG A 5 -7.57 12.63 0.26
C ARG A 5 -8.51 13.77 0.66
N GLU A 6 -9.68 13.84 0.05
CA GLU A 6 -10.64 14.93 0.31
C GLU A 6 -11.20 14.87 1.73
N THR A 7 -11.48 13.66 2.23
CA THR A 7 -11.90 13.46 3.62
C THR A 7 -10.83 13.93 4.60
N GLY A 8 -9.57 13.57 4.37
CA GLY A 8 -8.45 14.02 5.21
C GLY A 8 -8.32 15.55 5.24
N ARG A 9 -8.39 16.18 4.07
CA ARG A 9 -8.38 17.65 3.96
C ARG A 9 -9.52 18.30 4.69
N MET A 10 -10.73 17.77 4.53
CA MET A 10 -11.93 18.29 5.20
C MET A 10 -11.79 18.18 6.72
N LEU A 11 -11.34 17.06 7.24
CA LEU A 11 -11.17 16.86 8.68
C LEU A 11 -10.17 17.87 9.26
N ARG A 12 -9.07 18.14 8.58
CA ARG A 12 -8.10 19.15 9.01
C ARG A 12 -8.69 20.55 8.98
N ARG A 13 -9.37 20.91 7.90
CA ARG A 13 -9.92 22.26 7.72
C ARG A 13 -11.07 22.55 8.69
N GLU A 14 -12.00 21.59 8.84
CA GLU A 14 -13.23 21.82 9.63
C GLU A 14 -13.01 21.60 11.12
N PHE A 15 -12.13 20.68 11.51
CA PHE A 15 -11.95 20.26 12.90
C PHE A 15 -10.58 20.58 13.48
N GLY A 16 -9.64 21.08 12.66
CA GLY A 16 -8.30 21.45 13.12
C GLY A 16 -7.46 20.31 13.68
N VAL A 17 -7.72 19.09 13.25
CA VAL A 17 -6.98 17.91 13.75
C VAL A 17 -5.51 17.94 13.34
N GLY A 18 -4.62 17.61 14.29
CA GLY A 18 -3.18 17.59 14.05
C GLY A 18 -2.69 16.35 13.31
N GLU A 19 -3.36 15.23 13.49
CA GLU A 19 -3.04 13.96 12.83
C GLU A 19 -4.29 13.38 12.20
N VAL A 20 -4.15 12.76 11.03
CA VAL A 20 -5.27 12.13 10.33
C VAL A 20 -4.80 10.91 9.53
N VAL A 21 -5.56 9.84 9.63
CA VAL A 21 -5.46 8.67 8.76
C VAL A 21 -6.86 8.38 8.21
N VAL A 22 -6.98 8.34 6.91
CA VAL A 22 -8.24 7.95 6.25
C VAL A 22 -7.98 6.75 5.36
N GLU A 23 -8.68 5.67 5.62
CA GLU A 23 -8.64 4.46 4.81
C GLU A 23 -9.98 4.28 4.10
N ASN A 24 -9.91 3.91 2.83
CA ASN A 24 -11.07 3.56 2.03
C ASN A 24 -10.71 2.49 1.00
N GLY A 25 -11.12 1.25 1.24
CA GLY A 25 -10.98 0.16 0.29
C GLY A 25 -9.55 -0.16 -0.12
N GLY A 26 -8.57 -0.04 0.78
CA GLY A 26 -7.15 -0.27 0.49
C GLY A 26 -6.37 0.99 0.13
N ASP A 27 -7.03 2.14 0.01
CA ASP A 27 -6.39 3.44 -0.18
C ASP A 27 -6.29 4.17 1.15
N ILE A 28 -5.07 4.48 1.54
CA ILE A 28 -4.77 5.18 2.80
C ILE A 28 -4.17 6.54 2.49
N ASN A 29 -4.77 7.58 3.02
CA ASN A 29 -4.17 8.91 3.10
C ASN A 29 -3.81 9.19 4.55
N ALA A 30 -2.52 9.30 4.85
CA ALA A 30 -2.02 9.43 6.21
C ALA A 30 -1.15 10.67 6.38
N ASP A 31 -1.40 11.40 7.45
CA ASP A 31 -0.57 12.52 7.88
C ASP A 31 -0.50 12.52 9.40
N VAL A 32 0.51 11.87 9.93
CA VAL A 32 0.73 11.65 11.36
C VAL A 32 2.18 11.99 11.74
N HIS A 33 2.43 12.16 13.03
CA HIS A 33 3.77 12.47 13.53
C HIS A 33 4.48 11.26 14.14
N ARG A 34 3.71 10.21 14.47
CA ARG A 34 4.22 8.95 15.03
C ARG A 34 4.49 7.93 13.92
N PRO A 35 5.31 6.90 14.20
CA PRO A 35 5.45 5.78 13.27
C PRO A 35 4.13 5.05 13.02
N LEU A 36 3.99 4.50 11.83
CA LEU A 36 2.80 3.75 11.42
C LEU A 36 3.24 2.43 10.77
N ASP A 37 2.68 1.33 11.25
CA ASP A 37 2.83 0.02 10.62
C ASP A 37 1.58 -0.28 9.78
N VAL A 38 1.77 -0.55 8.49
CA VAL A 38 0.69 -0.80 7.54
C VAL A 38 0.76 -2.24 7.07
N ALA A 39 -0.24 -3.04 7.43
CA ALA A 39 -0.34 -4.42 6.98
C ALA A 39 -0.89 -4.49 5.55
N LEU A 40 -0.40 -5.47 4.80
CA LEU A 40 -0.87 -5.76 3.45
C LEU A 40 -1.97 -6.82 3.48
N PHE A 41 -3.16 -6.47 2.99
CA PHE A 41 -4.21 -7.44 2.74
C PHE A 41 -4.02 -8.04 1.34
N ALA A 42 -3.80 -9.35 1.27
CA ALA A 42 -3.47 -10.08 0.05
C ALA A 42 -4.39 -11.29 -0.16
N GLY A 43 -5.66 -11.14 0.17
CA GLY A 43 -6.68 -12.17 -0.05
C GLY A 43 -6.35 -13.49 0.61
N GLU A 44 -6.28 -14.55 -0.18
CA GLU A 44 -6.02 -15.91 0.29
C GLU A 44 -4.53 -16.26 0.41
N SER A 45 -3.63 -15.35 0.08
CA SER A 45 -2.20 -15.56 0.28
C SER A 45 -1.91 -15.83 1.77
N PRO A 46 -1.05 -16.81 2.09
CA PRO A 46 -0.62 -17.02 3.48
C PRO A 46 0.13 -15.83 4.08
N LEU A 47 0.57 -14.89 3.25
CA LEU A 47 1.25 -13.67 3.67
C LEU A 47 0.27 -12.52 3.98
N SER A 48 -1.02 -12.68 3.67
CA SER A 48 -2.04 -11.65 3.92
C SER A 48 -2.07 -11.29 5.41
N GLU A 49 -2.01 -9.99 5.70
CA GLU A 49 -1.98 -9.42 7.06
C GLU A 49 -0.78 -9.84 7.92
N ARG A 50 0.18 -10.57 7.35
CA ARG A 50 1.40 -11.01 8.03
C ARG A 50 2.64 -10.21 7.64
N VAL A 51 2.56 -9.47 6.56
CA VAL A 51 3.62 -8.60 6.05
C VAL A 51 3.07 -7.21 5.82
N GLY A 52 3.92 -6.23 5.88
CA GLY A 52 3.58 -4.84 5.64
C GLY A 52 4.81 -3.95 5.69
N LEU A 53 4.58 -2.66 5.78
CA LEU A 53 5.65 -1.66 5.85
C LEU A 53 5.65 -0.94 7.18
N HIS A 54 6.86 -0.71 7.70
CA HIS A 54 7.09 0.21 8.81
C HIS A 54 7.43 1.59 8.24
N ILE A 55 6.63 2.58 8.61
CA ILE A 55 6.78 3.96 8.13
C ILE A 55 7.15 4.84 9.32
N PRO A 56 8.36 5.44 9.32
CA PRO A 56 8.80 6.30 10.42
C PRO A 56 7.97 7.59 10.48
N GLY A 57 7.83 8.16 11.66
CA GLY A 57 6.97 9.33 11.91
C GLY A 57 7.34 10.59 11.12
N GLY A 58 8.60 10.72 10.68
CA GLY A 58 9.03 11.86 9.87
C GLY A 58 8.76 11.75 8.37
N ALA A 59 8.19 10.63 7.91
CA ALA A 59 7.98 10.38 6.48
C ALA A 59 6.71 11.01 5.89
N PHE A 60 5.74 11.38 6.73
CA PHE A 60 4.42 11.85 6.30
C PHE A 60 4.40 13.30 5.79
N PRO A 61 3.39 13.73 5.02
CA PRO A 61 2.21 12.99 4.59
C PRO A 61 2.49 11.99 3.46
N LEU A 62 1.70 10.92 3.42
CA LEU A 62 1.83 9.84 2.44
C LEU A 62 0.47 9.31 1.97
N GLY A 63 0.44 8.86 0.72
CA GLY A 63 -0.59 7.97 0.18
C GLY A 63 -0.05 6.55 0.10
N ILE A 64 -0.79 5.59 0.63
CA ILE A 64 -0.44 4.17 0.63
C ILE A 64 -1.62 3.42 0.05
N CYS A 65 -1.44 2.84 -1.13
CA CYS A 65 -2.54 2.19 -1.84
C CYS A 65 -2.19 0.76 -2.20
N THR A 66 -3.16 -0.13 -2.04
CA THR A 66 -3.04 -1.55 -2.37
C THR A 66 -4.04 -1.91 -3.44
N SER A 67 -3.57 -2.56 -4.48
CA SER A 67 -4.38 -3.13 -5.55
C SER A 67 -4.14 -4.62 -5.66
N SER A 68 -5.18 -5.37 -6.02
CA SER A 68 -5.13 -6.82 -6.11
C SER A 68 -5.87 -7.30 -7.36
N GLY A 69 -5.34 -8.36 -7.99
CA GLY A 69 -6.00 -9.04 -9.09
C GLY A 69 -6.99 -10.10 -8.65
N THR A 70 -6.98 -10.48 -7.36
CA THR A 70 -7.77 -11.59 -6.82
C THR A 70 -8.82 -11.16 -5.78
N VAL A 71 -8.77 -9.89 -5.34
CA VAL A 71 -9.66 -9.36 -4.29
C VAL A 71 -10.35 -8.08 -4.79
N GLY A 72 -11.66 -7.99 -4.55
CA GLY A 72 -12.48 -6.82 -4.86
C GLY A 72 -13.19 -6.90 -6.20
N PRO A 73 -14.11 -5.95 -6.47
CA PRO A 73 -14.94 -5.94 -7.66
C PRO A 73 -14.25 -5.39 -8.92
N SER A 74 -13.08 -4.78 -8.81
CA SER A 74 -12.38 -4.25 -9.97
C SER A 74 -11.69 -5.38 -10.74
N LEU A 75 -11.99 -5.46 -12.03
CA LEU A 75 -11.32 -6.37 -12.94
C LEU A 75 -9.90 -5.87 -13.18
N SER A 76 -8.95 -6.44 -12.45
CA SER A 76 -7.53 -6.30 -12.71
C SER A 76 -7.09 -7.46 -13.62
N PHE A 77 -6.42 -7.16 -14.73
CA PHE A 77 -5.85 -8.19 -15.61
C PHE A 77 -4.59 -8.82 -15.01
N GLY A 78 -4.03 -8.24 -13.97
CA GLY A 78 -2.93 -8.80 -13.21
C GLY A 78 -3.39 -9.97 -12.34
N ARG A 79 -2.44 -10.80 -11.94
CA ARG A 79 -2.67 -11.96 -11.06
C ARG A 79 -1.95 -11.80 -9.71
N ALA A 80 -1.53 -10.60 -9.36
CA ALA A 80 -1.00 -10.32 -8.03
C ALA A 80 -2.06 -10.59 -6.97
N ASP A 81 -1.68 -11.18 -5.85
CA ASP A 81 -2.56 -11.20 -4.69
C ASP A 81 -2.66 -9.80 -4.10
N ALA A 82 -1.55 -9.05 -4.06
CA ALA A 82 -1.58 -7.62 -3.76
C ALA A 82 -0.30 -6.92 -4.22
N VAL A 83 -0.44 -5.65 -4.63
CA VAL A 83 0.68 -4.71 -4.79
C VAL A 83 0.35 -3.45 -4.01
N MET A 84 1.24 -3.09 -3.08
CA MET A 84 1.16 -1.86 -2.28
C MET A 84 2.17 -0.86 -2.83
N ILE A 85 1.73 0.38 -3.04
CA ILE A 85 2.58 1.50 -3.50
C ILE A 85 2.45 2.65 -2.51
N VAL A 86 3.58 3.27 -2.20
CA VAL A 86 3.67 4.46 -1.35
C VAL A 86 4.17 5.64 -2.17
N CYS A 87 3.41 6.71 -2.18
CA CYS A 87 3.74 8.00 -2.81
C CYS A 87 3.40 9.14 -1.85
N ARG A 88 3.85 10.36 -2.19
CA ARG A 88 3.40 11.57 -1.47
C ARG A 88 1.91 11.83 -1.70
N ASP A 89 1.43 11.62 -2.91
CA ASP A 89 0.04 11.80 -3.30
C ASP A 89 -0.68 10.46 -3.38
N VAL A 90 -1.80 10.34 -2.69
CA VAL A 90 -2.59 9.10 -2.66
C VAL A 90 -3.20 8.77 -4.02
N LEU A 91 -3.48 9.76 -4.88
CA LEU A 91 -3.99 9.51 -6.23
C LEU A 91 -2.92 8.85 -7.11
N LEU A 92 -1.66 9.29 -6.99
CA LEU A 92 -0.55 8.64 -7.68
C LEU A 92 -0.32 7.23 -7.15
N ALA A 93 -0.34 7.04 -5.85
CA ALA A 93 -0.19 5.72 -5.24
C ALA A 93 -1.26 4.74 -5.75
N ASP A 94 -2.52 5.18 -5.81
CA ASP A 94 -3.65 4.40 -6.31
C ASP A 94 -3.45 4.00 -7.79
N SER A 95 -3.10 4.95 -8.64
CA SER A 95 -2.86 4.71 -10.06
C SER A 95 -1.70 3.74 -10.28
N TYR A 96 -0.59 3.93 -9.57
CA TYR A 96 0.58 3.06 -9.68
C TYR A 96 0.31 1.66 -9.12
N ALA A 97 -0.41 1.55 -8.00
CA ALA A 97 -0.74 0.25 -7.43
C ALA A 97 -1.53 -0.61 -8.44
N THR A 98 -2.52 -0.02 -9.10
CA THR A 98 -3.28 -0.69 -10.15
C THR A 98 -2.40 -1.08 -11.34
N ALA A 99 -1.60 -0.15 -11.84
CA ALA A 99 -0.74 -0.38 -13.00
C ALA A 99 0.29 -1.49 -12.75
N TRP A 100 0.92 -1.50 -11.58
CA TRP A 100 1.92 -2.51 -11.25
C TRP A 100 1.31 -3.85 -10.87
N ALA A 101 0.14 -3.89 -10.23
CA ALA A 101 -0.58 -5.13 -9.96
C ALA A 101 -0.93 -5.88 -11.25
N ASN A 102 -1.26 -5.16 -12.32
CA ASN A 102 -1.56 -5.73 -13.61
C ASN A 102 -0.34 -6.37 -14.30
N ARG A 103 0.85 -6.14 -13.82
CA ARG A 103 2.10 -6.67 -14.38
C ARG A 103 2.64 -7.91 -13.67
N VAL A 104 2.10 -8.26 -12.52
CA VAL A 104 2.44 -9.49 -11.81
C VAL A 104 1.56 -10.61 -12.36
N ARG A 105 2.13 -11.52 -13.11
CA ARG A 105 1.43 -12.65 -13.71
C ARG A 105 1.79 -13.96 -13.04
N THR A 106 3.02 -14.09 -12.60
CA THR A 106 3.57 -15.26 -11.91
C THR A 106 4.27 -14.83 -10.62
N GLU A 107 4.59 -15.78 -9.75
CA GLU A 107 5.32 -15.50 -8.52
C GLU A 107 6.70 -14.89 -8.78
N GLU A 108 7.34 -15.27 -9.87
CA GLU A 108 8.65 -14.77 -10.28
C GLU A 108 8.63 -13.30 -10.67
N ASP A 109 7.48 -12.78 -11.08
CA ASP A 109 7.35 -11.38 -11.49
C ASP A 109 7.39 -10.40 -10.31
N THR A 110 7.17 -10.86 -9.09
CA THR A 110 7.08 -9.98 -7.91
C THR A 110 8.34 -9.13 -7.72
N GLY A 111 9.50 -9.74 -7.81
CA GLY A 111 10.80 -9.06 -7.65
C GLY A 111 11.05 -8.01 -8.73
N SER A 112 10.86 -8.37 -10.00
CA SER A 112 11.08 -7.45 -11.12
C SER A 112 10.08 -6.30 -11.14
N VAL A 113 8.84 -6.54 -10.76
CA VAL A 113 7.81 -5.51 -10.67
C VAL A 113 8.17 -4.48 -9.59
N VAL A 114 8.56 -4.93 -8.40
CA VAL A 114 8.97 -4.03 -7.31
C VAL A 114 10.22 -3.23 -7.69
N GLU A 115 11.22 -3.89 -8.27
CA GLU A 115 12.44 -3.22 -8.72
C GLU A 115 12.14 -2.12 -9.73
N ARG A 116 11.31 -2.41 -10.73
CA ARG A 116 10.92 -1.44 -11.75
C ARG A 116 10.05 -0.32 -11.19
N ALA A 117 9.12 -0.64 -10.32
CA ALA A 117 8.28 0.36 -9.65
C ALA A 117 9.13 1.37 -8.87
N CYS A 118 10.13 0.88 -8.13
CA CYS A 118 11.02 1.74 -7.33
C CYS A 118 11.95 2.62 -8.18
N ARG A 119 12.04 2.40 -9.49
CA ARG A 119 12.74 3.32 -10.41
C ARG A 119 11.91 4.56 -10.77
N VAL A 120 10.61 4.53 -10.53
CA VAL A 120 9.74 5.69 -10.73
C VAL A 120 9.99 6.69 -9.60
N PRO A 121 10.37 7.95 -9.90
CA PRO A 121 10.77 8.91 -8.85
C PRO A 121 9.69 9.20 -7.81
N GLU A 122 8.42 9.16 -8.18
CA GLU A 122 7.30 9.42 -7.26
C GLU A 122 7.01 8.27 -6.31
N ILE A 123 7.49 7.06 -6.62
CA ILE A 123 7.27 5.88 -5.79
C ILE A 123 8.35 5.81 -4.71
N LEU A 124 7.95 5.98 -3.46
CA LEU A 124 8.84 5.96 -2.29
C LEU A 124 9.00 4.55 -1.73
N GLY A 125 8.04 3.68 -1.97
CA GLY A 125 8.09 2.30 -1.53
C GLY A 125 7.12 1.44 -2.32
N ALA A 126 7.45 0.15 -2.45
CA ALA A 126 6.62 -0.82 -3.13
C ALA A 126 6.75 -2.20 -2.48
N MET A 127 5.65 -2.93 -2.47
CA MET A 127 5.58 -4.30 -2.00
C MET A 127 4.66 -5.09 -2.94
N ALA A 128 5.07 -6.30 -3.31
CA ALA A 128 4.25 -7.20 -4.11
C ALA A 128 4.19 -8.58 -3.49
N VAL A 129 3.00 -9.16 -3.46
CA VAL A 129 2.76 -10.52 -2.97
C VAL A 129 1.99 -11.31 -4.01
N LYS A 130 2.47 -12.52 -4.28
CA LYS A 130 1.76 -13.55 -5.02
C LYS A 130 2.07 -14.92 -4.44
N GLY A 131 1.04 -15.64 -3.98
CA GLY A 131 1.22 -16.89 -3.27
C GLY A 131 2.07 -16.70 -2.02
N GLU A 132 3.19 -17.40 -1.95
CA GLU A 132 4.17 -17.28 -0.85
C GLU A 132 5.36 -16.37 -1.19
N ARG A 133 5.36 -15.76 -2.38
CA ARG A 133 6.41 -14.83 -2.81
C ARG A 133 6.10 -13.42 -2.39
N LEU A 134 7.13 -12.80 -1.83
CA LEU A 134 7.12 -11.40 -1.37
C LEU A 134 8.31 -10.67 -1.98
N ALA A 135 8.07 -9.47 -2.47
CA ALA A 135 9.12 -8.53 -2.83
C ALA A 135 8.84 -7.19 -2.17
N VAL A 136 9.88 -6.54 -1.68
CA VAL A 136 9.83 -5.21 -1.04
C VAL A 136 10.97 -4.36 -1.58
N GLY A 137 10.68 -3.11 -1.86
CA GLY A 137 11.68 -2.15 -2.31
C GLY A 137 11.34 -0.73 -1.88
N GLY A 138 12.32 0.16 -2.05
CA GLY A 138 12.19 1.57 -1.69
C GLY A 138 12.69 1.89 -0.29
N THR A 139 12.21 2.99 0.26
CA THR A 139 12.74 3.60 1.49
C THR A 139 12.29 2.91 2.78
N PHE A 140 11.13 2.24 2.76
CA PHE A 140 10.49 1.75 3.97
C PHE A 140 10.88 0.32 4.28
N GLU A 141 11.00 -0.01 5.57
CA GLU A 141 11.36 -1.33 6.04
C GLU A 141 10.17 -2.29 6.01
N LEU A 142 10.46 -3.55 5.74
CA LEU A 142 9.51 -4.65 5.90
C LEU A 142 9.13 -4.81 7.36
N ARG A 143 7.84 -4.90 7.63
CA ARG A 143 7.30 -5.27 8.93
C ARG A 143 6.67 -6.65 8.87
N LEU A 144 7.04 -7.51 9.82
CA LEU A 144 6.41 -8.81 9.99
C LEU A 144 5.43 -8.72 11.16
N PHE A 145 4.21 -9.21 10.92
CA PHE A 145 3.19 -9.30 11.95
C PHE A 145 3.08 -10.76 12.40
N GLY A 146 2.85 -10.99 13.69
CA GLY A 146 2.57 -12.33 14.23
C GLY A 146 1.27 -12.90 13.67
N GLU A 147 0.88 -14.09 14.15
CA GLU A 147 -0.43 -14.65 13.80
C GLU A 147 -1.53 -13.63 14.08
N ALA A 148 -2.55 -13.62 13.20
CA ALA A 148 -3.69 -12.75 13.38
C ALA A 148 -4.18 -12.89 14.84
N ARG A 149 -4.13 -11.78 15.57
CA ARG A 149 -4.69 -11.78 16.91
C ARG A 149 -6.19 -11.92 16.75
N ASP A 150 -6.73 -12.95 17.33
CA ASP A 150 -8.17 -13.06 17.49
C ASP A 150 -8.63 -11.87 18.34
N PHE A 151 -9.33 -10.95 17.72
CA PHE A 151 -9.96 -9.84 18.40
C PHE A 151 -11.35 -10.24 18.89
#